data_ee51fd1c11c6ea0a9e016a99ca308a71
#
_entry.id   ee51fd1c11c6ea0a9e016a99ca308a71
#
_cell.length_a   1.000
_cell.length_b   1.000
_cell.length_c   1.000
_cell.angle_alpha   90.00
_cell.angle_beta   90.00
_cell.angle_gamma   90.00
#
_symmetry.space_group_name_H-M   'P 1'
#
loop_
_entity.id
_entity.type
_entity.pdbx_description
1 polymer ?
#
loop_
_entity_poly.entity_id
_entity_poly.type
_entity_poly.pdbx_seq_one_letter_code
_entity_poly.pdbx_strand_id
1 'polypeptide(L)'
;MARIGTRAEVWFCNVIASFARYVVERTLSESVPMLMRRDAVMDSLNYAKENMQDAYSFLDRFDGLSLSIKEARRRFPSRKLVLEFGVYKAGMINYQARQFPELNFVGFDSFQGLQQQWSGMAPEKTFDLGGKLPRVRRNVGLIKGWFAESGPRWKAENPTAGIPLVVHVDCDTYAATVDVLELCSDYVEHGLVIHFDDYFGFPNWRTGGFKALKEISEKRRWRLTYLSYGTKEAAVLAEMRID
;
A
#
# COMPACT_ATOMS: atom_id res chain seq x y z
N MET A 1 36.89 -18.46 47.94
CA MET A 1 35.81 -19.47 47.93
C MET A 1 34.66 -18.95 47.07
N ALA A 2 34.49 -19.46 45.87
CA ALA A 2 33.35 -19.13 45.03
C ALA A 2 32.11 -19.82 45.61
N ARG A 3 31.04 -19.06 45.90
CA ARG A 3 29.74 -19.62 46.30
C ARG A 3 29.20 -20.45 45.15
N ILE A 4 29.08 -21.76 45.36
CA ILE A 4 28.31 -22.63 44.46
C ILE A 4 26.86 -22.22 44.60
N GLY A 5 26.25 -21.69 43.57
CA GLY A 5 24.85 -21.26 43.57
C GLY A 5 23.92 -22.42 43.95
N THR A 6 22.79 -22.11 44.55
CA THR A 6 21.77 -23.10 44.90
C THR A 6 21.25 -23.82 43.65
N ARG A 7 20.72 -25.05 43.78
CA ARG A 7 20.11 -25.78 42.65
C ARG A 7 19.04 -24.95 41.89
N ALA A 8 18.33 -24.08 42.60
CA ALA A 8 17.34 -23.19 42.05
C ALA A 8 17.97 -22.08 41.16
N GLU A 9 19.09 -21.49 41.61
CA GLU A 9 19.83 -20.46 40.84
C GLU A 9 20.42 -21.05 39.57
N VAL A 10 20.99 -22.25 39.63
CA VAL A 10 21.52 -22.96 38.47
C VAL A 10 20.40 -23.31 37.47
N TRP A 11 19.24 -23.77 37.96
CA TRP A 11 18.06 -24.04 37.11
C TRP A 11 17.56 -22.78 36.46
N PHE A 12 17.42 -21.68 37.18
CA PHE A 12 16.95 -20.39 36.66
C PHE A 12 17.90 -19.85 35.60
N CYS A 13 19.21 -19.89 35.82
CA CYS A 13 20.21 -19.51 34.84
C CYS A 13 20.13 -20.36 33.55
N ASN A 14 19.90 -21.67 33.69
CA ASN A 14 19.75 -22.56 32.54
C ASN A 14 18.48 -22.27 31.75
N VAL A 15 17.37 -21.93 32.39
CA VAL A 15 16.11 -21.53 31.73
C VAL A 15 16.32 -20.22 30.96
N ILE A 16 16.94 -19.21 31.57
CA ILE A 16 17.25 -17.95 30.90
C ILE A 16 18.21 -18.17 29.72
N ALA A 17 19.25 -18.96 29.90
CA ALA A 17 20.22 -19.25 28.83
C ALA A 17 19.55 -20.00 27.66
N SER A 18 18.64 -20.95 27.96
CA SER A 18 17.88 -21.68 26.92
C SER A 18 16.90 -20.77 26.18
N PHE A 19 16.22 -19.88 26.92
CA PHE A 19 15.35 -18.88 26.29
C PHE A 19 16.14 -17.86 25.45
N ALA A 20 17.25 -17.35 25.97
CA ALA A 20 18.13 -16.45 25.23
C ALA A 20 18.66 -17.13 23.96
N ARG A 21 19.10 -18.40 24.06
CA ARG A 21 19.55 -19.19 22.91
C ARG A 21 18.41 -19.37 21.90
N TYR A 22 17.21 -19.73 22.33
CA TYR A 22 16.01 -19.86 21.48
C TYR A 22 15.69 -18.54 20.75
N VAL A 23 15.74 -17.40 21.47
CA VAL A 23 15.50 -16.09 20.87
C VAL A 23 16.61 -15.76 19.86
N VAL A 24 17.87 -15.96 20.22
CA VAL A 24 19.04 -15.72 19.34
C VAL A 24 18.98 -16.60 18.09
N GLU A 25 18.73 -17.91 18.25
CA GLU A 25 18.61 -18.83 17.12
C GLU A 25 17.43 -18.47 16.20
N ARG A 26 16.31 -18.00 16.77
CA ARG A 26 15.12 -17.63 16.01
C ARG A 26 15.22 -16.25 15.36
N THR A 27 15.94 -15.30 15.97
CA THR A 27 16.11 -13.92 15.46
C THR A 27 17.35 -13.74 14.61
N LEU A 28 18.41 -14.54 14.83
CA LEU A 28 19.67 -14.47 14.10
C LEU A 28 19.90 -15.65 13.14
N SER A 29 19.02 -16.69 13.16
CA SER A 29 19.12 -17.73 12.15
C SER A 29 18.78 -17.11 10.78
N GLU A 30 19.75 -17.05 9.92
CA GLU A 30 19.60 -16.63 8.52
C GLU A 30 18.79 -17.69 7.75
N SER A 31 17.46 -17.72 8.00
CA SER A 31 16.57 -18.57 7.20
C SER A 31 16.37 -17.98 5.81
N VAL A 32 16.18 -18.83 4.81
CA VAL A 32 15.94 -18.39 3.42
C VAL A 32 14.85 -17.31 3.33
N PRO A 33 13.68 -17.41 4.00
CA PRO A 33 12.68 -16.34 3.98
C PRO A 33 13.18 -15.00 4.54
N MET A 34 14.04 -15.02 5.57
CA MET A 34 14.61 -13.79 6.13
C MET A 34 15.63 -13.16 5.17
N LEU A 35 16.47 -13.98 4.55
CA LEU A 35 17.44 -13.52 3.54
C LEU A 35 16.71 -12.93 2.34
N MET A 36 15.66 -13.56 1.83
CA MET A 36 14.85 -13.01 0.74
C MET A 36 14.18 -11.68 1.09
N ARG A 37 13.70 -11.52 2.32
CA ARG A 37 13.16 -10.23 2.80
C ARG A 37 14.25 -9.16 2.88
N ARG A 38 15.42 -9.51 3.41
CA ARG A 38 16.57 -8.60 3.48
C ARG A 38 17.04 -8.18 2.09
N ASP A 39 17.15 -9.12 1.17
CA ASP A 39 17.49 -8.85 -0.23
C ASP A 39 16.50 -7.91 -0.90
N ALA A 40 15.20 -8.16 -0.74
CA ALA A 40 14.15 -7.27 -1.25
C ALA A 40 14.23 -5.86 -0.66
N VAL A 41 14.52 -5.73 0.64
CA VAL A 41 14.71 -4.41 1.29
C VAL A 41 15.94 -3.71 0.73
N MET A 42 17.06 -4.42 0.51
CA MET A 42 18.28 -3.84 -0.07
C MET A 42 18.08 -3.43 -1.54
N ASP A 43 17.37 -4.23 -2.33
CA ASP A 43 16.99 -3.88 -3.70
C ASP A 43 16.09 -2.64 -3.73
N SER A 44 15.11 -2.57 -2.83
CA SER A 44 14.22 -1.39 -2.68
C SER A 44 15.00 -0.15 -2.25
N LEU A 45 15.95 -0.29 -1.34
CA LEU A 45 16.85 0.82 -0.91
C LEU A 45 17.65 1.37 -2.10
N ASN A 46 18.20 0.50 -2.94
CA ASN A 46 18.95 0.92 -4.13
C ASN A 46 18.04 1.68 -5.10
N TYR A 47 16.84 1.13 -5.35
CA TYR A 47 15.84 1.82 -6.17
C TYR A 47 15.46 3.21 -5.60
N ALA A 48 15.23 3.30 -4.29
CA ALA A 48 14.89 4.57 -3.65
C ALA A 48 16.01 5.60 -3.73
N LYS A 49 17.27 5.18 -3.55
CA LYS A 49 18.46 6.05 -3.71
C LYS A 49 18.57 6.64 -5.11
N GLU A 50 18.18 5.89 -6.14
CA GLU A 50 18.28 6.32 -7.53
C GLU A 50 17.09 7.19 -7.97
N ASN A 51 15.90 6.95 -7.41
CA ASN A 51 14.65 7.47 -7.95
C ASN A 51 13.86 8.37 -7.00
N MET A 52 14.17 8.39 -5.68
CA MET A 52 13.34 9.03 -4.66
C MET A 52 14.12 10.01 -3.76
N GLN A 53 15.20 10.60 -4.25
CA GLN A 53 16.09 11.46 -3.45
C GLN A 53 15.38 12.69 -2.88
N ASP A 54 14.43 13.26 -3.62
CA ASP A 54 13.67 14.45 -3.23
C ASP A 54 12.32 14.12 -2.58
N ALA A 55 12.02 12.83 -2.38
CA ALA A 55 10.75 12.39 -1.80
C ALA A 55 10.79 12.36 -0.27
N TYR A 56 9.68 12.69 0.38
CA TYR A 56 9.55 12.62 1.83
C TYR A 56 9.50 11.16 2.31
N SER A 57 10.20 10.84 3.40
CA SER A 57 10.10 9.52 4.03
C SER A 57 9.14 9.51 5.22
N PHE A 58 8.47 8.37 5.45
CA PHE A 58 7.61 8.14 6.60
C PHE A 58 7.75 6.68 7.07
N LEU A 59 7.30 6.39 8.30
CA LEU A 59 7.39 5.04 8.88
C LEU A 59 6.03 4.37 9.08
N ASP A 60 4.98 5.16 9.30
CA ASP A 60 3.63 4.66 9.52
C ASP A 60 2.77 4.83 8.25
N ARG A 61 2.09 3.76 7.81
CA ARG A 61 1.29 3.75 6.58
C ARG A 61 0.11 4.73 6.61
N PHE A 62 -0.50 4.95 7.78
CA PHE A 62 -1.59 5.91 7.92
C PHE A 62 -1.11 7.34 7.76
N ASP A 63 0.06 7.65 8.32
CA ASP A 63 0.73 8.95 8.15
C ASP A 63 1.18 9.15 6.70
N GLY A 64 1.64 8.07 6.03
CA GLY A 64 2.05 8.10 4.63
C GLY A 64 0.93 8.53 3.69
N LEU A 65 -0.25 7.92 3.80
CA LEU A 65 -1.41 8.33 2.99
C LEU A 65 -1.91 9.73 3.39
N SER A 66 -1.87 10.08 4.68
CA SER A 66 -2.19 11.43 5.16
C SER A 66 -1.24 12.49 4.56
N LEU A 67 0.06 12.18 4.45
CA LEU A 67 1.05 13.03 3.81
C LEU A 67 0.74 13.21 2.31
N SER A 68 0.42 12.12 1.61
CA SER A 68 0.03 12.17 0.19
C SER A 68 -1.21 13.03 -0.05
N ILE A 69 -2.21 12.94 0.81
CA ILE A 69 -3.41 13.79 0.76
C ILE A 69 -3.03 15.27 0.98
N LYS A 70 -2.19 15.58 1.96
CA LYS A 70 -1.73 16.95 2.21
C LYS A 70 -0.94 17.54 1.04
N GLU A 71 -0.02 16.75 0.47
CA GLU A 71 0.76 17.15 -0.70
C GLU A 71 -0.10 17.34 -1.95
N ALA A 72 -1.08 16.46 -2.18
CA ALA A 72 -2.04 16.61 -3.25
C ALA A 72 -2.90 17.87 -3.09
N ARG A 73 -3.36 18.18 -1.87
CA ARG A 73 -4.14 19.41 -1.59
C ARG A 73 -3.37 20.68 -1.86
N ARG A 74 -2.07 20.70 -1.63
CA ARG A 74 -1.22 21.85 -1.97
C ARG A 74 -1.19 22.10 -3.47
N ARG A 75 -1.19 21.02 -4.28
CA ARG A 75 -1.15 21.10 -5.75
C ARG A 75 -2.53 21.33 -6.36
N PHE A 76 -3.56 20.72 -5.79
CA PHE A 76 -4.92 20.64 -6.34
C PHE A 76 -5.96 21.06 -5.27
N PRO A 77 -5.98 22.29 -4.79
CA PRO A 77 -6.78 22.72 -3.62
C PRO A 77 -8.30 22.61 -3.81
N SER A 78 -8.78 22.61 -5.06
CA SER A 78 -10.20 22.48 -5.39
C SER A 78 -10.72 21.06 -5.38
N ARG A 79 -9.84 20.06 -5.48
CA ARG A 79 -10.24 18.64 -5.52
C ARG A 79 -10.64 18.14 -4.14
N LYS A 80 -11.70 17.34 -4.07
CA LYS A 80 -12.28 16.84 -2.81
C LYS A 80 -12.47 15.33 -2.76
N LEU A 81 -12.24 14.63 -3.87
CA LEU A 81 -12.47 13.20 -4.00
C LEU A 81 -11.19 12.39 -3.73
N VAL A 82 -11.28 11.38 -2.90
CA VAL A 82 -10.24 10.36 -2.68
C VAL A 82 -10.83 9.01 -3.05
N LEU A 83 -10.14 8.27 -3.92
CA LEU A 83 -10.51 6.90 -4.29
C LEU A 83 -9.58 5.92 -3.59
N GLU A 84 -10.14 4.84 -3.03
CA GLU A 84 -9.37 3.73 -2.45
C GLU A 84 -9.79 2.43 -3.12
N PHE A 85 -8.81 1.68 -3.64
CA PHE A 85 -9.00 0.38 -4.29
C PHE A 85 -8.37 -0.71 -3.43
N GLY A 86 -9.22 -1.54 -2.82
CA GLY A 86 -8.90 -2.44 -1.73
C GLY A 86 -9.26 -1.81 -0.38
N VAL A 87 -10.41 -2.19 0.19
CA VAL A 87 -10.95 -1.59 1.41
C VAL A 87 -10.90 -2.55 2.58
N TYR A 88 -11.12 -3.85 2.31
CA TYR A 88 -11.21 -4.90 3.31
C TYR A 88 -12.13 -4.51 4.46
N LYS A 89 -11.62 -4.37 5.70
CA LYS A 89 -12.35 -3.97 6.92
C LYS A 89 -12.52 -2.45 7.08
N ALA A 90 -12.18 -1.67 6.07
CA ALA A 90 -12.26 -0.21 6.05
C ALA A 90 -11.40 0.51 7.10
N GLY A 91 -10.27 -0.07 7.49
CA GLY A 91 -9.37 0.54 8.47
C GLY A 91 -8.76 1.84 7.96
N MET A 92 -8.11 1.80 6.79
CA MET A 92 -7.42 2.93 6.20
C MET A 92 -8.40 4.02 5.78
N ILE A 93 -9.42 3.70 5.00
CA ILE A 93 -10.38 4.69 4.50
C ILE A 93 -11.11 5.42 5.65
N ASN A 94 -11.49 4.72 6.71
CA ASN A 94 -12.12 5.32 7.89
C ASN A 94 -11.16 6.21 8.68
N TYR A 95 -9.88 5.84 8.78
CA TYR A 95 -8.86 6.67 9.41
C TYR A 95 -8.71 7.99 8.65
N GLN A 96 -8.51 7.93 7.34
CA GLN A 96 -8.33 9.11 6.50
C GLN A 96 -9.60 9.98 6.47
N ALA A 97 -10.76 9.38 6.35
CA ALA A 97 -12.04 10.10 6.38
C ALA A 97 -12.31 10.83 7.71
N ARG A 98 -11.73 10.34 8.81
CA ARG A 98 -11.74 11.04 10.11
C ARG A 98 -10.77 12.23 10.12
N GLN A 99 -9.56 12.07 9.55
CA GLN A 99 -8.55 13.12 9.52
C GLN A 99 -8.92 14.26 8.56
N PHE A 100 -9.68 13.95 7.50
CA PHE A 100 -10.06 14.90 6.45
C PHE A 100 -11.59 14.89 6.25
N PRO A 101 -12.37 15.40 7.22
CA PRO A 101 -13.83 15.33 7.18
C PRO A 101 -14.47 16.14 6.04
N GLU A 102 -13.74 17.06 5.45
CA GLU A 102 -14.14 17.89 4.31
C GLU A 102 -13.93 17.22 2.94
N LEU A 103 -13.28 16.05 2.91
CA LEU A 103 -13.09 15.26 1.70
C LEU A 103 -14.16 14.17 1.58
N ASN A 104 -14.45 13.77 0.34
CA ASN A 104 -15.30 12.65 0.01
C ASN A 104 -14.44 11.44 -0.35
N PHE A 105 -14.72 10.30 0.25
CA PHE A 105 -14.00 9.06 0.01
C PHE A 105 -14.89 8.06 -0.69
N VAL A 106 -14.38 7.38 -1.71
CA VAL A 106 -15.06 6.27 -2.37
C VAL A 106 -14.12 5.07 -2.38
N GLY A 107 -14.54 4.01 -1.69
CA GLY A 107 -13.80 2.76 -1.60
C GLY A 107 -14.38 1.69 -2.51
N PHE A 108 -13.52 1.03 -3.29
CA PHE A 108 -13.86 -0.07 -4.19
C PHE A 108 -13.30 -1.37 -3.64
N ASP A 109 -14.13 -2.40 -3.55
CA ASP A 109 -13.71 -3.74 -3.13
C ASP A 109 -14.78 -4.78 -3.54
N SER A 110 -14.36 -5.97 -3.87
CA SER A 110 -15.29 -7.11 -4.06
C SER A 110 -15.85 -7.62 -2.74
N PHE A 111 -15.07 -7.45 -1.64
CA PHE A 111 -15.27 -8.05 -0.34
C PHE A 111 -15.32 -9.60 -0.39
N GLN A 112 -14.70 -10.17 -1.43
CA GLN A 112 -14.58 -11.62 -1.66
C GLN A 112 -13.12 -12.09 -1.67
N GLY A 113 -12.20 -11.23 -1.21
CA GLY A 113 -10.77 -11.48 -1.14
C GLY A 113 -10.06 -11.37 -2.50
N LEU A 114 -8.81 -11.82 -2.55
CA LEU A 114 -7.99 -11.74 -3.74
C LEU A 114 -8.45 -12.74 -4.82
N GLN A 115 -8.49 -12.31 -6.08
CA GLN A 115 -8.76 -13.19 -7.24
C GLN A 115 -7.59 -14.10 -7.59
N GLN A 116 -6.39 -13.67 -7.25
CA GLN A 116 -5.15 -14.36 -7.55
C GLN A 116 -4.24 -14.37 -6.32
N GLN A 117 -3.32 -15.32 -6.28
CA GLN A 117 -2.27 -15.30 -5.27
C GLN A 117 -1.45 -14.02 -5.35
N TRP A 118 -1.25 -13.36 -4.22
CA TRP A 118 -0.29 -12.29 -4.09
C TRP A 118 1.11 -12.88 -3.98
N SER A 119 1.80 -12.90 -5.07
CA SER A 119 3.16 -13.40 -5.35
C SER A 119 4.03 -13.71 -4.13
N GLY A 120 3.86 -14.90 -3.52
CA GLY A 120 4.60 -15.36 -2.33
C GLY A 120 4.24 -14.70 -1.00
N MET A 121 3.28 -13.76 -0.99
CA MET A 121 2.86 -13.04 0.23
C MET A 121 1.55 -13.60 0.81
N ALA A 122 0.54 -13.85 -0.02
CA ALA A 122 -0.75 -14.35 0.43
C ALA A 122 -1.45 -15.20 -0.63
N PRO A 123 -2.18 -16.26 -0.25
CA PRO A 123 -2.98 -17.07 -1.17
C PRO A 123 -4.22 -16.32 -1.67
N GLU A 124 -4.86 -16.87 -2.69
CA GLU A 124 -6.19 -16.47 -3.13
C GLU A 124 -7.18 -16.40 -1.96
N LYS A 125 -8.22 -15.57 -2.11
CA LYS A 125 -9.26 -15.34 -1.09
C LYS A 125 -8.76 -14.79 0.25
N THR A 126 -7.49 -14.47 0.39
CA THR A 126 -7.05 -13.62 1.51
C THR A 126 -7.86 -12.34 1.49
N PHE A 127 -8.20 -11.80 2.66
CA PHE A 127 -9.07 -10.62 2.85
C PHE A 127 -10.57 -10.82 2.51
N ASP A 128 -11.04 -12.07 2.35
CA ASP A 128 -12.46 -12.35 2.11
C ASP A 128 -13.33 -12.01 3.33
N LEU A 129 -14.39 -11.25 3.08
CA LEU A 129 -15.44 -10.92 4.05
C LEU A 129 -16.79 -11.59 3.72
N GLY A 130 -16.80 -12.57 2.80
CA GLY A 130 -18.01 -13.20 2.30
C GLY A 130 -18.93 -12.20 1.58
N GLY A 131 -18.35 -11.18 0.94
CA GLY A 131 -19.09 -10.12 0.26
C GLY A 131 -19.84 -9.15 1.18
N LYS A 132 -19.56 -9.14 2.49
CA LYS A 132 -20.19 -8.24 3.47
C LYS A 132 -19.50 -6.89 3.52
N LEU A 133 -20.28 -5.82 3.47
CA LEU A 133 -19.75 -4.46 3.56
C LEU A 133 -19.36 -4.11 5.00
N PRO A 134 -18.17 -3.53 5.23
CA PRO A 134 -17.79 -3.01 6.53
C PRO A 134 -18.53 -1.72 6.87
N ARG A 135 -18.53 -1.35 8.16
CA ARG A 135 -19.06 -0.04 8.59
C ARG A 135 -18.08 1.07 8.21
N VAL A 136 -18.62 2.14 7.62
CA VAL A 136 -17.84 3.30 7.20
C VAL A 136 -18.41 4.61 7.74
N ARG A 137 -17.59 5.66 7.66
CA ARG A 137 -17.95 7.02 8.07
C ARG A 137 -18.91 7.65 7.05
N ARG A 138 -19.58 8.77 7.45
CA ARG A 138 -20.61 9.44 6.62
C ARG A 138 -20.06 10.03 5.32
N ASN A 139 -18.79 10.39 5.27
CA ASN A 139 -18.11 10.91 4.09
C ASN A 139 -17.41 9.82 3.27
N VAL A 140 -17.78 8.55 3.46
CA VAL A 140 -17.27 7.39 2.74
C VAL A 140 -18.41 6.66 2.05
N GLY A 141 -18.32 6.48 0.73
CA GLY A 141 -19.14 5.57 -0.06
C GLY A 141 -18.39 4.27 -0.36
N LEU A 142 -19.07 3.15 -0.43
CA LEU A 142 -18.50 1.85 -0.82
C LEU A 142 -19.12 1.38 -2.13
N ILE A 143 -18.30 0.95 -3.05
CA ILE A 143 -18.67 0.37 -4.34
C ILE A 143 -18.22 -1.09 -4.34
N LYS A 144 -19.20 -1.99 -4.25
CA LYS A 144 -18.95 -3.43 -4.26
C LYS A 144 -18.80 -3.96 -5.68
N GLY A 145 -17.76 -4.72 -5.92
CA GLY A 145 -17.47 -5.42 -7.17
C GLY A 145 -16.00 -5.46 -7.51
N TRP A 146 -15.67 -6.24 -8.52
CA TRP A 146 -14.32 -6.27 -9.10
C TRP A 146 -14.04 -4.97 -9.84
N PHE A 147 -12.81 -4.47 -9.80
CA PHE A 147 -12.46 -3.12 -10.28
C PHE A 147 -12.75 -2.94 -11.77
N ALA A 148 -12.46 -3.95 -12.59
CA ALA A 148 -12.73 -3.94 -14.04
C ALA A 148 -14.20 -3.69 -14.39
N GLU A 149 -15.14 -4.04 -13.49
CA GLU A 149 -16.58 -3.90 -13.72
C GLU A 149 -17.15 -2.71 -12.93
N SER A 150 -16.83 -2.65 -11.64
CA SER A 150 -17.40 -1.66 -10.72
C SER A 150 -16.86 -0.25 -10.95
N GLY A 151 -15.60 -0.12 -11.36
CA GLY A 151 -14.96 1.16 -11.65
C GLY A 151 -15.60 1.91 -12.81
N PRO A 152 -15.64 1.33 -14.03
CA PRO A 152 -16.28 1.96 -15.18
C PRO A 152 -17.76 2.27 -14.96
N ARG A 153 -18.51 1.36 -14.30
CA ARG A 153 -19.90 1.59 -13.95
C ARG A 153 -20.05 2.80 -13.04
N TRP A 154 -19.30 2.86 -11.93
CA TRP A 154 -19.33 4.00 -11.02
C TRP A 154 -18.99 5.31 -11.72
N LYS A 155 -17.99 5.33 -12.62
CA LYS A 155 -17.57 6.50 -13.37
C LYS A 155 -18.69 6.99 -14.29
N ALA A 156 -19.39 6.07 -14.96
CA ALA A 156 -20.53 6.38 -15.82
C ALA A 156 -21.74 6.92 -15.04
N GLU A 157 -21.99 6.38 -13.84
CA GLU A 157 -23.09 6.81 -12.93
C GLU A 157 -22.78 8.13 -12.21
N ASN A 158 -21.50 8.55 -12.14
CA ASN A 158 -21.04 9.73 -11.41
C ASN A 158 -20.21 10.68 -12.29
N PRO A 159 -20.73 11.16 -13.43
CA PRO A 159 -19.96 11.99 -14.38
C PRO A 159 -19.49 13.33 -13.79
N THR A 160 -20.11 13.78 -12.70
CA THR A 160 -19.79 15.02 -11.98
C THR A 160 -18.93 14.82 -10.75
N ALA A 161 -18.45 13.60 -10.49
CA ALA A 161 -17.63 13.30 -9.29
C ALA A 161 -16.30 14.08 -9.28
N GLY A 162 -15.85 14.51 -10.46
CA GLY A 162 -14.62 15.28 -10.64
C GLY A 162 -13.36 14.44 -10.64
N ILE A 163 -12.22 15.12 -10.78
CA ILE A 163 -10.90 14.49 -10.79
C ILE A 163 -10.50 14.16 -9.35
N PRO A 164 -10.03 12.92 -9.07
CA PRO A 164 -9.56 12.57 -7.75
C PRO A 164 -8.40 13.45 -7.28
N LEU A 165 -8.38 13.73 -5.99
CA LEU A 165 -7.25 14.34 -5.29
C LEU A 165 -6.12 13.33 -5.13
N VAL A 166 -6.47 12.12 -4.67
CA VAL A 166 -5.57 10.97 -4.50
C VAL A 166 -6.31 9.71 -4.92
N VAL A 167 -5.59 8.81 -5.57
CA VAL A 167 -5.96 7.41 -5.77
C VAL A 167 -5.08 6.56 -4.88
N HIS A 168 -5.67 5.87 -3.92
CA HIS A 168 -4.99 4.90 -3.06
C HIS A 168 -5.15 3.49 -3.62
N VAL A 169 -4.03 2.84 -3.91
CA VAL A 169 -3.94 1.50 -4.50
C VAL A 169 -3.47 0.53 -3.41
N ASP A 170 -4.41 -0.21 -2.84
CA ASP A 170 -4.21 -1.21 -1.76
C ASP A 170 -4.86 -2.54 -2.20
N CYS A 171 -4.43 -3.05 -3.36
CA CYS A 171 -5.05 -4.21 -4.02
C CYS A 171 -4.08 -5.35 -4.36
N ASP A 172 -2.85 -5.29 -3.85
CA ASP A 172 -1.85 -6.34 -3.75
C ASP A 172 -1.35 -6.94 -5.08
N THR A 173 -2.23 -7.17 -6.06
CA THR A 173 -1.90 -7.94 -7.25
C THR A 173 -1.64 -7.07 -8.48
N TYR A 174 -0.79 -7.57 -9.39
CA TYR A 174 -0.49 -6.89 -10.66
C TYR A 174 -1.77 -6.62 -11.47
N ALA A 175 -2.64 -7.64 -11.65
CA ALA A 175 -3.82 -7.50 -12.48
C ALA A 175 -4.80 -6.45 -11.93
N ALA A 176 -5.08 -6.49 -10.61
CA ALA A 176 -5.95 -5.50 -9.97
C ALA A 176 -5.36 -4.08 -10.07
N THR A 177 -4.04 -3.94 -9.92
CA THR A 177 -3.38 -2.64 -10.09
C THR A 177 -3.49 -2.13 -11.54
N VAL A 178 -3.36 -3.00 -12.54
CA VAL A 178 -3.58 -2.62 -13.95
C VAL A 178 -5.00 -2.10 -14.16
N ASP A 179 -6.02 -2.79 -13.65
CA ASP A 179 -7.42 -2.35 -13.76
C ASP A 179 -7.60 -0.94 -13.15
N VAL A 180 -7.01 -0.67 -12.00
CA VAL A 180 -7.07 0.65 -11.34
C VAL A 180 -6.37 1.73 -12.16
N LEU A 181 -5.15 1.47 -12.64
CA LEU A 181 -4.38 2.45 -13.41
C LEU A 181 -5.02 2.76 -14.77
N GLU A 182 -5.56 1.75 -15.45
CA GLU A 182 -6.30 1.97 -16.72
C GLU A 182 -7.59 2.76 -16.47
N LEU A 183 -8.35 2.45 -15.40
CA LEU A 183 -9.55 3.21 -15.01
C LEU A 183 -9.25 4.69 -14.74
N CYS A 184 -8.09 4.98 -14.13
CA CYS A 184 -7.71 6.34 -13.73
C CYS A 184 -6.85 7.07 -14.76
N SER A 185 -6.59 6.47 -15.93
CA SER A 185 -5.62 6.96 -16.90
C SER A 185 -5.94 8.34 -17.46
N ASP A 186 -7.21 8.66 -17.67
CA ASP A 186 -7.66 9.97 -18.15
C ASP A 186 -7.49 11.11 -17.14
N TYR A 187 -7.47 10.80 -15.83
CA TYR A 187 -7.20 11.80 -14.80
C TYR A 187 -5.76 12.33 -14.83
N VAL A 188 -4.82 11.57 -15.41
CA VAL A 188 -3.39 11.92 -15.47
C VAL A 188 -3.13 13.14 -16.34
N GLU A 189 -3.99 13.44 -17.32
CA GLU A 189 -3.92 14.67 -18.14
C GLU A 189 -3.99 15.95 -17.26
N HIS A 190 -4.58 15.84 -16.09
CA HIS A 190 -4.74 16.92 -15.12
C HIS A 190 -3.78 16.81 -13.92
N GLY A 191 -2.83 15.87 -13.97
CA GLY A 191 -1.99 15.49 -12.85
C GLY A 191 -2.75 14.66 -11.81
N LEU A 192 -2.23 13.52 -11.41
CA LEU A 192 -2.84 12.58 -10.46
C LEU A 192 -1.83 12.12 -9.42
N VAL A 193 -2.18 12.25 -8.15
CA VAL A 193 -1.41 11.63 -7.07
C VAL A 193 -1.92 10.21 -6.84
N ILE A 194 -1.03 9.24 -6.96
CA ILE A 194 -1.30 7.82 -6.74
C ILE A 194 -0.45 7.36 -5.55
N HIS A 195 -1.08 6.83 -4.52
CA HIS A 195 -0.43 6.25 -3.35
C HIS A 195 -0.60 4.74 -3.37
N PHE A 196 0.51 4.00 -3.38
CA PHE A 196 0.56 2.54 -3.33
C PHE A 196 0.85 2.10 -1.89
N ASP A 197 0.09 1.15 -1.37
CA ASP A 197 0.31 0.53 -0.06
C ASP A 197 1.42 -0.53 -0.12
N ASP A 198 1.48 -1.29 -1.21
CA ASP A 198 2.47 -2.33 -1.45
C ASP A 198 3.23 -2.08 -2.76
N TYR A 199 4.27 -1.26 -2.68
CA TYR A 199 5.10 -0.85 -3.83
C TYR A 199 6.44 -1.58 -3.88
N PHE A 200 7.15 -1.66 -2.74
CA PHE A 200 8.47 -2.29 -2.60
C PHE A 200 8.69 -2.85 -1.19
N GLY A 201 9.93 -3.27 -0.82
CA GLY A 201 10.28 -3.68 0.54
C GLY A 201 9.88 -5.10 0.92
N PHE A 202 9.38 -5.90 -0.01
CA PHE A 202 8.99 -7.30 0.20
C PHE A 202 9.44 -8.19 -0.97
N PRO A 203 9.57 -9.51 -0.77
CA PRO A 203 9.95 -10.42 -1.85
C PRO A 203 9.03 -10.31 -3.06
N ASN A 204 9.60 -10.34 -4.26
CA ASN A 204 8.88 -10.24 -5.53
C ASN A 204 8.16 -8.89 -5.78
N TRP A 205 8.48 -7.82 -5.05
CA TRP A 205 7.83 -6.51 -5.20
C TRP A 205 7.85 -5.96 -6.64
N ARG A 206 8.87 -6.33 -7.43
CA ARG A 206 8.98 -5.91 -8.84
C ARG A 206 7.95 -6.55 -9.78
N THR A 207 7.15 -7.51 -9.30
CA THR A 207 6.15 -8.23 -10.12
C THR A 207 4.70 -7.78 -9.90
N GLY A 208 4.44 -6.96 -8.88
CA GLY A 208 3.12 -6.45 -8.48
C GLY A 208 2.83 -5.03 -8.95
N GLY A 209 2.40 -4.18 -8.03
CA GLY A 209 2.02 -2.78 -8.28
C GLY A 209 3.12 -1.96 -8.94
N PHE A 210 4.37 -2.17 -8.56
CA PHE A 210 5.54 -1.55 -9.20
C PHE A 210 5.58 -1.84 -10.71
N LYS A 211 5.46 -3.12 -11.11
CA LYS A 211 5.46 -3.53 -12.51
C LYS A 211 4.31 -2.87 -13.28
N ALA A 212 3.11 -2.93 -12.70
CA ALA A 212 1.92 -2.36 -13.32
C ALA A 212 2.11 -0.85 -13.58
N LEU A 213 2.61 -0.09 -12.58
CA LEU A 213 2.86 1.34 -12.75
C LEU A 213 3.90 1.61 -13.85
N LYS A 214 5.00 0.87 -13.88
CA LYS A 214 6.05 1.05 -14.90
C LYS A 214 5.52 0.80 -16.31
N GLU A 215 4.85 -0.33 -16.52
CA GLU A 215 4.32 -0.69 -17.85
C GLU A 215 3.24 0.28 -18.34
N ILE A 216 2.29 0.66 -17.47
CA ILE A 216 1.23 1.60 -17.85
C ILE A 216 1.81 3.00 -18.09
N SER A 217 2.75 3.45 -17.25
CA SER A 217 3.38 4.77 -17.43
C SER A 217 4.17 4.85 -18.74
N GLU A 218 4.86 3.80 -19.14
CA GLU A 218 5.56 3.71 -20.42
C GLU A 218 4.56 3.71 -21.60
N LYS A 219 3.57 2.81 -21.56
CA LYS A 219 2.51 2.69 -22.57
C LYS A 219 1.75 3.99 -22.79
N ARG A 220 1.43 4.70 -21.71
CA ARG A 220 0.62 5.93 -21.68
C ARG A 220 1.45 7.20 -21.74
N ARG A 221 2.80 7.11 -21.77
CA ARG A 221 3.73 8.24 -21.79
C ARG A 221 3.56 9.15 -20.56
N TRP A 222 3.42 8.55 -19.35
CA TRP A 222 3.38 9.31 -18.11
C TRP A 222 4.78 9.68 -17.64
N ARG A 223 4.92 10.87 -17.08
CA ARG A 223 6.04 11.27 -16.23
C ARG A 223 5.66 10.99 -14.78
N LEU A 224 6.54 10.31 -14.05
CA LEU A 224 6.36 9.98 -12.65
C LEU A 224 7.32 10.80 -11.79
N THR A 225 6.80 11.45 -10.76
CA THR A 225 7.59 12.13 -9.72
C THR A 225 7.24 11.53 -8.38
N TYR A 226 8.20 10.94 -7.69
CA TYR A 226 7.96 10.39 -6.35
C TYR A 226 7.80 11.52 -5.36
N LEU A 227 6.72 11.49 -4.58
CA LEU A 227 6.38 12.49 -3.57
C LEU A 227 6.76 12.04 -2.17
N SER A 228 6.55 10.76 -1.89
CA SER A 228 6.91 10.18 -0.59
C SER A 228 7.07 8.66 -0.69
N TYR A 229 7.75 8.10 0.29
CA TYR A 229 7.94 6.65 0.42
C TYR A 229 8.00 6.21 1.89
N GLY A 230 7.57 4.99 2.16
CA GLY A 230 7.57 4.38 3.48
C GLY A 230 8.29 3.03 3.50
N THR A 231 7.84 2.16 4.39
CA THR A 231 8.39 0.79 4.52
C THR A 231 8.09 -0.08 3.32
N LYS A 232 6.87 0.06 2.77
CA LYS A 232 6.40 -0.63 1.57
C LYS A 232 5.70 0.30 0.60
N GLU A 233 5.29 1.45 1.06
CA GLU A 233 4.43 2.39 0.39
C GLU A 233 5.24 3.37 -0.47
N ALA A 234 4.65 3.82 -1.57
CA ALA A 234 5.17 4.96 -2.32
C ALA A 234 4.04 5.81 -2.90
N ALA A 235 4.21 7.11 -2.88
CA ALA A 235 3.31 8.05 -3.55
C ALA A 235 4.02 8.69 -4.75
N VAL A 236 3.32 8.73 -5.87
CA VAL A 236 3.79 9.34 -7.11
C VAL A 236 2.80 10.38 -7.61
N LEU A 237 3.31 11.45 -8.18
CA LEU A 237 2.56 12.33 -9.07
C LEU A 237 2.76 11.81 -10.50
N ALA A 238 1.66 11.42 -11.13
CA ALA A 238 1.63 11.03 -12.53
C ALA A 238 1.09 12.18 -13.37
N GLU A 239 1.82 12.57 -14.43
CA GLU A 239 1.48 13.62 -15.38
C GLU A 239 1.77 13.14 -16.80
N MET A 240 1.10 13.72 -17.80
CA MET A 240 1.45 13.45 -19.18
C MET A 240 2.85 14.02 -19.50
N ARG A 241 3.66 13.30 -20.26
CA ARG A 241 4.92 13.84 -20.79
C ARG A 241 4.59 14.94 -21.79
N ILE A 242 5.22 16.07 -21.61
CA ILE A 242 5.25 17.16 -22.60
C ILE A 242 6.48 16.85 -23.47
N ASP A 243 6.28 16.68 -24.77
CA ASP A 243 7.36 16.49 -25.75
C ASP A 243 8.10 17.82 -26.02
#